data_6cb0fa48e5045d62cd41ce96e5c94b53
#
_entry.id   6cb0fa48e5045d62cd41ce96e5c94b53
#
_cell.length_a   1.000
_cell.length_b   1.000
_cell.length_c   1.000
_cell.angle_alpha   90.00
_cell.angle_beta   90.00
_cell.angle_gamma   90.00
#
_symmetry.space_group_name_H-M   'P 1'
#
loop_
_entity.id
_entity.type
_entity.pdbx_description
1 polymer ?
#
loop_
_entity_poly.entity_id
_entity_poly.type
_entity_poly.pdbx_seq_one_letter_code
_entity_poly.pdbx_strand_id
1 'polypeptide(L)'
;MPGSDFRNLMAQSESSGNYGILTDAGGGDMVAGAYQFGDARLEDFMKDTGEEFTREDFLASPELQDRVMNWHEQDVVDYAMENGLDRFFGQEIKGVPVDMSAVVGMAHLGGRKGMRDFLESGGELDKKDKFGTFISDYGRKFSGQSLYNETPPRPRMRPQGLLPPETSPRPMARPAGLLG
;
A
#
# COMPACT_ATOMS: atom_id res chain seq x y z
N MET A 1 0.31 21.93 -6.86
CA MET A 1 0.37 21.00 -8.00
C MET A 1 -1.00 20.39 -8.18
N PRO A 2 -1.55 20.19 -9.37
CA PRO A 2 -2.77 19.42 -9.50
C PRO A 2 -2.49 18.01 -8.97
N GLY A 3 -3.27 17.56 -8.00
CA GLY A 3 -3.20 16.19 -7.48
C GLY A 3 -3.55 15.20 -8.58
N SER A 4 -3.13 13.94 -8.43
CA SER A 4 -3.62 12.85 -9.28
C SER A 4 -5.13 12.69 -9.10
N ASP A 5 -5.81 12.10 -10.08
CA ASP A 5 -7.25 11.85 -9.97
C ASP A 5 -7.57 10.98 -8.75
N PHE A 6 -6.69 10.02 -8.44
CA PHE A 6 -6.78 9.17 -7.25
C PHE A 6 -6.80 10.00 -5.95
N ARG A 7 -5.85 10.93 -5.78
CA ARG A 7 -5.75 11.75 -4.55
C ARG A 7 -6.92 12.68 -4.36
N ASN A 8 -7.36 13.32 -5.46
CA ASN A 8 -8.54 14.18 -5.42
C ASN A 8 -9.77 13.39 -4.99
N LEU A 9 -9.96 12.20 -5.56
CA LEU A 9 -11.07 11.33 -5.22
C LEU A 9 -10.96 10.82 -3.77
N MET A 10 -9.75 10.47 -3.31
CA MET A 10 -9.50 10.04 -1.94
C MET A 10 -9.81 11.15 -0.94
N ALA A 11 -9.25 12.34 -1.12
CA ALA A 11 -9.51 13.47 -0.23
C ALA A 11 -11.01 13.84 -0.18
N GLN A 12 -11.68 13.83 -1.32
CA GLN A 12 -13.13 14.06 -1.37
C GLN A 12 -13.91 12.98 -0.61
N SER A 13 -13.48 11.73 -0.72
CA SER A 13 -14.12 10.60 -0.07
C SER A 13 -13.96 10.61 1.44
N GLU A 14 -12.76 10.93 1.92
CA GLU A 14 -12.38 10.78 3.33
C GLU A 14 -12.77 12.01 4.17
N SER A 15 -12.66 13.20 3.61
CA SER A 15 -12.78 14.43 4.39
C SER A 15 -13.48 15.58 3.67
N SER A 16 -14.02 15.35 2.47
CA SER A 16 -14.47 16.43 1.57
C SER A 16 -13.34 17.41 1.24
N GLY A 17 -12.10 16.93 1.19
CA GLY A 17 -10.90 17.72 0.89
C GLY A 17 -10.40 18.59 2.05
N ASN A 18 -10.79 18.32 3.28
CA ASN A 18 -10.42 19.12 4.45
C ASN A 18 -9.09 18.64 5.06
N TYR A 19 -8.02 19.40 4.84
CA TYR A 19 -6.68 19.10 5.39
C TYR A 19 -6.58 19.31 6.90
N GLY A 20 -7.42 20.17 7.51
CA GLY A 20 -7.38 20.49 8.94
C GLY A 20 -8.25 19.59 9.82
N ILE A 21 -8.87 18.54 9.28
CA ILE A 21 -9.84 17.75 10.04
C ILE A 21 -9.14 16.65 10.86
N LEU A 22 -9.64 16.46 12.09
CA LEU A 22 -9.29 15.34 12.96
C LEU A 22 -10.59 14.62 13.31
N THR A 23 -10.66 13.32 13.06
CA THR A 23 -11.87 12.52 13.24
C THR A 23 -11.60 11.36 14.19
N ASP A 24 -12.51 11.10 15.13
CA ASP A 24 -12.49 9.85 15.91
C ASP A 24 -12.99 8.70 15.05
N ALA A 25 -12.05 7.85 14.64
CA ALA A 25 -12.35 6.63 13.92
C ALA A 25 -12.97 5.55 14.82
N GLY A 26 -13.14 5.82 16.15
CA GLY A 26 -13.76 4.98 17.17
C GLY A 26 -12.78 4.10 17.91
N GLY A 27 -13.12 3.84 19.17
CA GLY A 27 -12.22 3.09 20.07
C GLY A 27 -11.00 3.89 20.54
N GLY A 28 -10.97 5.21 20.30
CA GLY A 28 -9.84 6.08 20.59
C GLY A 28 -8.85 6.23 19.43
N ASP A 29 -9.10 5.57 18.31
CA ASP A 29 -8.29 5.72 17.10
C ASP A 29 -8.64 7.02 16.39
N MET A 30 -7.68 7.94 16.30
CA MET A 30 -7.83 9.20 15.60
C MET A 30 -7.27 9.09 14.19
N VAL A 31 -8.00 9.68 13.22
CA VAL A 31 -7.55 9.82 11.83
C VAL A 31 -7.51 11.30 11.45
N ALA A 32 -6.50 11.68 10.68
CA ALA A 32 -6.16 13.08 10.48
C ALA A 32 -6.03 13.46 8.99
N GLY A 33 -6.41 14.70 8.71
CA GLY A 33 -6.16 15.37 7.45
C GLY A 33 -7.07 14.96 6.30
N ALA A 34 -6.73 15.45 5.11
CA ALA A 34 -7.53 15.26 3.90
C ALA A 34 -7.72 13.77 3.55
N TYR A 35 -6.73 12.95 3.85
CA TYR A 35 -6.70 11.52 3.53
C TYR A 35 -7.03 10.61 4.72
N GLN A 36 -7.36 11.17 5.88
CA GLN A 36 -7.73 10.46 7.10
C GLN A 36 -6.72 9.36 7.51
N PHE A 37 -5.43 9.71 7.59
CA PHE A 37 -4.40 8.81 8.07
C PHE A 37 -4.47 8.60 9.58
N GLY A 38 -4.42 7.34 10.01
CA GLY A 38 -4.28 6.97 11.43
C GLY A 38 -2.82 7.06 11.91
N ASP A 39 -2.65 7.19 13.24
CA ASP A 39 -1.35 7.38 13.88
C ASP A 39 -0.33 6.31 13.48
N ALA A 40 -0.72 5.03 13.46
CA ALA A 40 0.18 3.94 13.07
C ALA A 40 0.75 4.12 11.66
N ARG A 41 -0.04 4.68 10.73
CA ARG A 41 0.43 4.91 9.36
C ARG A 41 1.38 6.10 9.27
N LEU A 42 1.15 7.14 10.07
CA LEU A 42 2.07 8.28 10.20
C LEU A 42 3.38 7.86 10.84
N GLU A 43 3.35 6.99 11.85
CA GLU A 43 4.54 6.40 12.47
C GLU A 43 5.35 5.55 11.47
N ASP A 44 4.69 4.76 10.63
CA ASP A 44 5.34 3.99 9.55
C ASP A 44 6.09 4.93 8.58
N PHE A 45 5.46 6.06 8.20
CA PHE A 45 6.10 7.06 7.34
C PHE A 45 7.33 7.67 8.02
N MET A 46 7.20 8.13 9.27
CA MET A 46 8.30 8.73 10.03
C MET A 46 9.47 7.75 10.17
N LYS A 47 9.18 6.49 10.46
CA LYS A 47 10.19 5.44 10.60
C LYS A 47 10.91 5.12 9.29
N ASP A 48 10.20 5.13 8.16
CA ASP A 48 10.77 4.79 6.86
C ASP A 48 11.57 5.94 6.25
N THR A 49 11.13 7.18 6.46
CA THR A 49 11.74 8.38 5.88
C THR A 49 12.76 9.08 6.79
N GLY A 50 12.66 8.87 8.10
CA GLY A 50 13.41 9.63 9.09
C GLY A 50 12.88 11.05 9.34
N GLU A 51 11.77 11.44 8.73
CA GLU A 51 11.09 12.69 9.05
C GLU A 51 10.38 12.55 10.41
N GLU A 52 10.41 13.61 11.22
CA GLU A 52 9.68 13.68 12.49
C GLU A 52 8.74 14.88 12.47
N PHE A 53 7.50 14.68 12.91
CA PHE A 53 6.49 15.74 13.03
C PHE A 53 5.43 15.35 14.07
N THR A 54 4.74 16.35 14.58
CA THR A 54 3.58 16.16 15.45
C THR A 54 2.29 16.05 14.63
N ARG A 55 1.20 15.61 15.25
CA ARG A 55 -0.12 15.61 14.60
C ARG A 55 -0.56 17.04 14.24
N GLU A 56 -0.21 18.01 15.07
CA GLU A 56 -0.46 19.42 14.83
C GLU A 56 0.26 19.91 13.57
N ASP A 57 1.55 19.54 13.42
CA ASP A 57 2.31 19.87 12.22
C ASP A 57 1.70 19.23 10.97
N PHE A 58 1.25 17.98 11.08
CA PHE A 58 0.58 17.28 9.98
C PHE A 58 -0.70 17.99 9.56
N LEU A 59 -1.57 18.34 10.50
CA LEU A 59 -2.84 19.05 10.22
C LEU A 59 -2.63 20.45 9.67
N ALA A 60 -1.52 21.11 10.04
CA ALA A 60 -1.20 22.45 9.58
C ALA A 60 -0.54 22.50 8.19
N SER A 61 -0.09 21.36 7.66
CA SER A 61 0.69 21.31 6.40
C SER A 61 0.06 20.41 5.34
N PRO A 62 -0.70 20.95 4.39
CA PRO A 62 -1.17 20.21 3.22
C PRO A 62 -0.04 19.52 2.45
N GLU A 63 1.12 20.19 2.33
CA GLU A 63 2.27 19.65 1.62
C GLU A 63 2.85 18.40 2.32
N LEU A 64 2.84 18.36 3.66
CA LEU A 64 3.24 17.19 4.41
C LEU A 64 2.25 16.03 4.19
N GLN A 65 0.96 16.32 4.22
CA GLN A 65 -0.08 15.32 3.94
C GLN A 65 0.05 14.73 2.53
N ASP A 66 0.33 15.56 1.54
CA ASP A 66 0.55 15.13 0.17
C ASP A 66 1.83 14.28 0.04
N ARG A 67 2.91 14.59 0.81
CA ARG A 67 4.12 13.74 0.86
C ARG A 67 3.83 12.36 1.49
N VAL A 68 3.10 12.34 2.60
CA VAL A 68 2.68 11.09 3.25
C VAL A 68 1.83 10.25 2.30
N MET A 69 0.89 10.87 1.57
CA MET A 69 0.07 10.18 0.59
C MET A 69 0.90 9.64 -0.57
N ASN A 70 1.86 10.39 -1.07
CA ASN A 70 2.80 9.93 -2.10
C ASN A 70 3.60 8.70 -1.65
N TRP A 71 4.11 8.74 -0.44
CA TRP A 71 4.82 7.60 0.15
C TRP A 71 3.87 6.40 0.34
N HIS A 72 2.63 6.63 0.79
CA HIS A 72 1.64 5.58 0.97
C HIS A 72 1.31 4.86 -0.34
N GLU A 73 1.07 5.60 -1.42
CA GLU A 73 0.84 5.04 -2.75
C GLU A 73 2.01 4.13 -3.15
N GLN A 74 3.25 4.65 -3.03
CA GLN A 74 4.44 3.90 -3.42
C GLN A 74 4.67 2.66 -2.54
N ASP A 75 4.54 2.79 -1.21
CA ASP A 75 4.73 1.69 -0.26
C ASP A 75 3.73 0.54 -0.51
N VAL A 76 2.48 0.86 -0.83
CA VAL A 76 1.47 -0.15 -1.14
C VAL A 76 1.74 -0.84 -2.47
N VAL A 77 2.13 -0.08 -3.51
CA VAL A 77 2.48 -0.65 -4.81
C VAL A 77 3.72 -1.54 -4.70
N ASP A 78 4.77 -1.06 -4.02
CA ASP A 78 5.99 -1.85 -3.78
C ASP A 78 5.66 -3.15 -3.02
N TYR A 79 4.84 -3.06 -1.97
CA TYR A 79 4.38 -4.25 -1.24
C TYR A 79 3.64 -5.23 -2.15
N ALA A 80 2.77 -4.76 -3.03
CA ALA A 80 2.04 -5.60 -3.96
C ALA A 80 2.99 -6.32 -4.92
N MET A 81 3.96 -5.60 -5.49
CA MET A 81 4.96 -6.16 -6.41
C MET A 81 5.87 -7.17 -5.71
N GLU A 82 6.39 -6.84 -4.52
CA GLU A 82 7.27 -7.72 -3.74
C GLU A 82 6.60 -9.02 -3.29
N ASN A 83 5.28 -9.00 -3.11
CA ASN A 83 4.49 -10.18 -2.73
C ASN A 83 3.82 -10.88 -3.93
N GLY A 84 4.16 -10.48 -5.17
CA GLY A 84 3.63 -11.09 -6.40
C GLY A 84 2.14 -10.89 -6.60
N LEU A 85 1.56 -9.82 -6.03
CA LEU A 85 0.13 -9.49 -6.18
C LEU A 85 -0.17 -8.84 -7.52
N ASP A 86 0.86 -8.38 -8.25
CA ASP A 86 0.76 -7.90 -9.64
C ASP A 86 0.16 -8.96 -10.59
N ARG A 87 0.23 -10.25 -10.24
CA ARG A 87 -0.46 -11.33 -10.98
C ARG A 87 -1.97 -11.15 -11.09
N PHE A 88 -2.57 -10.34 -10.24
CA PHE A 88 -4.00 -10.03 -10.27
C PHE A 88 -4.33 -8.80 -11.12
N PHE A 89 -3.34 -8.02 -11.54
CA PHE A 89 -3.59 -6.82 -12.35
C PHE A 89 -4.21 -7.18 -13.70
N GLY A 90 -5.22 -6.42 -14.09
CA GLY A 90 -6.01 -6.68 -15.28
C GLY A 90 -7.10 -7.75 -15.12
N GLN A 91 -7.21 -8.38 -13.94
CA GLN A 91 -8.31 -9.30 -13.63
C GLN A 91 -9.46 -8.55 -12.96
N GLU A 92 -10.63 -9.17 -12.97
CA GLU A 92 -11.77 -8.75 -12.16
C GLU A 92 -11.98 -9.74 -11.00
N ILE A 93 -11.96 -9.24 -9.76
CA ILE A 93 -12.18 -10.04 -8.56
C ILE A 93 -13.39 -9.48 -7.82
N LYS A 94 -14.46 -10.25 -7.71
CA LYS A 94 -15.72 -9.86 -7.04
C LYS A 94 -16.25 -8.50 -7.55
N GLY A 95 -16.17 -8.26 -8.87
CA GLY A 95 -16.59 -7.00 -9.49
C GLY A 95 -15.64 -5.82 -9.26
N VAL A 96 -14.42 -6.08 -8.80
CA VAL A 96 -13.34 -5.09 -8.70
C VAL A 96 -12.39 -5.29 -9.86
N PRO A 97 -12.29 -4.35 -10.82
CA PRO A 97 -11.20 -4.34 -11.79
C PRO A 97 -9.90 -4.04 -11.03
N VAL A 98 -8.98 -5.01 -11.00
CA VAL A 98 -7.75 -4.91 -10.20
C VAL A 98 -6.66 -4.22 -10.99
N ASP A 99 -6.26 -3.05 -10.54
CA ASP A 99 -5.12 -2.27 -11.01
C ASP A 99 -4.36 -1.66 -9.82
N MET A 100 -3.31 -0.91 -10.08
CA MET A 100 -2.50 -0.28 -9.02
C MET A 100 -3.34 0.64 -8.14
N SER A 101 -4.24 1.44 -8.72
CA SER A 101 -5.08 2.37 -7.97
C SER A 101 -6.14 1.66 -7.13
N ALA A 102 -6.73 0.56 -7.63
CA ALA A 102 -7.62 -0.29 -6.83
C ALA A 102 -6.89 -0.89 -5.62
N VAL A 103 -5.65 -1.38 -5.83
CA VAL A 103 -4.82 -1.96 -4.76
C VAL A 103 -4.49 -0.93 -3.68
N VAL A 104 -4.13 0.31 -4.07
CA VAL A 104 -3.89 1.39 -3.10
C VAL A 104 -5.17 1.76 -2.35
N GLY A 105 -6.31 1.88 -3.04
CA GLY A 105 -7.60 2.14 -2.41
C GLY A 105 -7.99 1.05 -1.41
N MET A 106 -7.90 -0.21 -1.80
CA MET A 106 -8.18 -1.35 -0.90
C MET A 106 -7.27 -1.36 0.33
N ALA A 107 -5.98 -1.06 0.15
CA ALA A 107 -5.02 -1.01 1.25
C ALA A 107 -5.23 0.20 2.15
N HIS A 108 -5.74 1.31 1.63
CA HIS A 108 -6.09 2.47 2.44
C HIS A 108 -7.18 2.15 3.48
N LEU A 109 -8.23 1.43 3.08
CA LEU A 109 -9.30 1.01 3.99
C LEU A 109 -8.89 -0.17 4.88
N GLY A 110 -8.32 -1.22 4.30
CA GLY A 110 -8.13 -2.52 4.95
C GLY A 110 -6.70 -2.83 5.37
N GLY A 111 -5.76 -1.91 5.13
CA GLY A 111 -4.33 -2.15 5.26
C GLY A 111 -3.79 -3.11 4.19
N ARG A 112 -2.46 -3.21 4.09
CA ARG A 112 -1.78 -4.10 3.12
C ARG A 112 -2.21 -5.56 3.28
N LYS A 113 -2.41 -6.02 4.52
CA LYS A 113 -2.87 -7.38 4.80
C LYS A 113 -4.30 -7.62 4.32
N GLY A 114 -5.22 -6.71 4.60
CA GLY A 114 -6.62 -6.84 4.19
C GLY A 114 -6.77 -6.86 2.67
N MET A 115 -6.05 -5.99 1.98
CA MET A 115 -5.97 -5.97 0.51
C MET A 115 -5.43 -7.30 -0.04
N ARG A 116 -4.33 -7.83 0.52
CA ARG A 116 -3.77 -9.11 0.11
C ARG A 116 -4.75 -10.26 0.35
N ASP A 117 -5.33 -10.35 1.55
CA ASP A 117 -6.30 -11.39 1.89
C ASP A 117 -7.49 -11.40 0.90
N PHE A 118 -7.99 -10.21 0.51
CA PHE A 118 -9.04 -10.06 -0.49
C PHE A 118 -8.61 -10.62 -1.85
N LEU A 119 -7.45 -10.22 -2.36
CA LEU A 119 -6.96 -10.65 -3.66
C LEU A 119 -6.70 -12.15 -3.70
N GLU A 120 -5.97 -12.69 -2.72
CA GLU A 120 -5.57 -14.10 -2.68
C GLU A 120 -6.75 -15.06 -2.45
N SER A 121 -7.81 -14.59 -1.78
CA SER A 121 -9.04 -15.38 -1.59
C SER A 121 -10.04 -15.29 -2.73
N GLY A 122 -9.72 -14.54 -3.81
CA GLY A 122 -10.69 -14.29 -4.88
C GLY A 122 -11.89 -13.46 -4.43
N GLY A 123 -11.72 -12.63 -3.39
CA GLY A 123 -12.75 -11.77 -2.83
C GLY A 123 -13.61 -12.42 -1.73
N GLU A 124 -13.32 -13.66 -1.30
CA GLU A 124 -14.06 -14.28 -0.20
C GLU A 124 -13.79 -13.58 1.14
N LEU A 125 -12.56 -13.18 1.39
CA LEU A 125 -12.15 -12.43 2.58
C LEU A 125 -12.31 -10.92 2.37
N ASP A 126 -13.52 -10.48 2.16
CA ASP A 126 -13.88 -9.08 1.95
C ASP A 126 -14.27 -8.43 3.27
N LYS A 127 -13.28 -7.90 3.96
CA LYS A 127 -13.48 -7.24 5.26
C LYS A 127 -14.15 -5.88 5.07
N LYS A 128 -14.89 -5.47 6.09
CA LYS A 128 -15.49 -4.14 6.17
C LYS A 128 -14.95 -3.35 7.36
N ASP A 129 -14.95 -2.04 7.22
CA ASP A 129 -14.72 -1.14 8.32
C ASP A 129 -15.93 -1.11 9.30
N LYS A 130 -15.81 -0.34 10.36
CA LYS A 130 -16.89 -0.18 11.34
C LYS A 130 -18.12 0.55 10.81
N PHE A 131 -17.98 1.28 9.72
CA PHE A 131 -19.09 1.98 9.05
C PHE A 131 -19.79 1.10 8.01
N GLY A 132 -19.30 -0.12 7.79
CA GLY A 132 -19.88 -1.09 6.88
C GLY A 132 -19.37 -1.02 5.45
N THR A 133 -18.31 -0.22 5.18
CA THR A 133 -17.68 -0.13 3.86
C THR A 133 -16.74 -1.30 3.66
N PHE A 134 -16.90 -2.04 2.57
CA PHE A 134 -16.07 -3.18 2.24
C PHE A 134 -14.78 -2.76 1.50
N ILE A 135 -13.73 -3.58 1.63
CA ILE A 135 -12.49 -3.43 0.86
C ILE A 135 -12.78 -3.41 -0.64
N SER A 136 -13.71 -4.26 -1.10
CA SER A 136 -14.16 -4.29 -2.50
C SER A 136 -14.82 -2.99 -2.95
N ASP A 137 -15.49 -2.24 -2.07
CA ASP A 137 -16.10 -0.95 -2.41
C ASP A 137 -15.02 0.08 -2.74
N TYR A 138 -13.94 0.10 -1.95
CA TYR A 138 -12.77 0.95 -2.24
C TYR A 138 -12.06 0.50 -3.52
N GLY A 139 -11.87 -0.80 -3.71
CA GLY A 139 -11.30 -1.31 -4.96
C GLY A 139 -12.06 -0.82 -6.18
N ARG A 140 -13.39 -0.96 -6.20
CA ARG A 140 -14.25 -0.47 -7.30
C ARG A 140 -14.20 1.04 -7.49
N LYS A 141 -14.21 1.78 -6.37
CA LYS A 141 -14.24 3.23 -6.38
C LYS A 141 -12.97 3.84 -6.96
N PHE A 142 -11.83 3.24 -6.64
CA PHE A 142 -10.52 3.78 -6.99
C PHE A 142 -9.86 3.15 -8.20
N SER A 143 -10.42 2.05 -8.75
CA SER A 143 -9.93 1.46 -10.00
C SER A 143 -9.97 2.45 -11.16
N GLY A 144 -8.95 2.41 -12.00
CA GLY A 144 -8.85 3.26 -13.20
C GLY A 144 -8.42 4.70 -12.93
N GLN A 145 -8.04 5.03 -11.70
CA GLN A 145 -7.55 6.38 -11.37
C GLN A 145 -6.04 6.48 -11.60
N SER A 146 -5.56 7.66 -12.04
CA SER A 146 -4.14 7.91 -12.14
C SER A 146 -3.52 8.13 -10.74
N LEU A 147 -2.43 7.44 -10.43
CA LEU A 147 -1.59 7.68 -9.26
C LEU A 147 -0.58 8.80 -9.57
N TYR A 148 -0.10 9.48 -8.53
CA TYR A 148 0.84 10.60 -8.70
C TYR A 148 2.15 10.18 -9.36
N ASN A 149 2.63 8.97 -9.06
CA ASN A 149 3.83 8.39 -9.67
C ASN A 149 3.44 7.24 -10.59
N GLU A 150 3.19 7.51 -11.86
CA GLU A 150 3.07 6.47 -12.90
C GLU A 150 4.44 5.83 -13.24
N THR A 151 5.51 6.23 -12.54
CA THR A 151 6.81 5.60 -12.70
C THR A 151 6.76 4.20 -12.08
N PRO A 152 7.16 3.15 -12.81
CA PRO A 152 7.22 1.80 -12.25
C PRO A 152 8.02 1.83 -10.93
N PRO A 153 7.58 1.07 -9.90
CA PRO A 153 8.24 1.05 -8.62
C PRO A 153 9.73 0.73 -8.81
N ARG A 154 10.60 1.56 -8.25
CA ARG A 154 12.03 1.25 -8.22
C ARG A 154 12.21 0.09 -7.25
N PRO A 155 12.90 -1.00 -7.65
CA PRO A 155 13.25 -2.03 -6.71
C PRO A 155 13.94 -1.38 -5.50
N ARG A 156 13.39 -1.52 -4.31
CA ARG A 156 14.08 -1.13 -3.08
C ARG A 156 15.38 -1.93 -3.06
N MET A 157 16.52 -1.24 -3.09
CA MET A 157 17.81 -1.92 -2.90
C MET A 157 17.75 -2.58 -1.53
N ARG A 158 17.84 -3.92 -1.48
CA ARG A 158 18.04 -4.64 -0.22
C ARG A 158 19.19 -3.96 0.52
N PRO A 159 19.08 -3.73 1.84
CA PRO A 159 20.22 -3.28 2.61
C PRO A 159 21.41 -4.18 2.30
N GLN A 160 22.50 -3.60 1.80
CA GLN A 160 23.75 -4.34 1.59
C GLN A 160 24.23 -4.81 2.95
N GLY A 161 24.09 -6.09 3.26
CA GLY A 161 24.51 -6.67 4.55
C GLY A 161 24.04 -8.09 4.82
N LEU A 162 23.09 -8.61 4.04
CA LEU A 162 22.73 -10.02 4.12
C LEU A 162 23.37 -10.74 2.93
N LEU A 163 24.49 -11.40 3.19
CA LEU A 163 25.06 -12.39 2.27
C LEU A 163 23.95 -13.39 1.91
N PRO A 164 23.84 -13.78 0.62
CA PRO A 164 22.94 -14.88 0.25
C PRO A 164 23.31 -16.12 1.07
N PRO A 165 22.33 -16.96 1.48
CA PRO A 165 22.66 -18.21 2.11
C PRO A 165 23.62 -18.97 1.19
N GLU A 166 24.73 -19.43 1.76
CA GLU A 166 25.71 -20.25 1.04
C GLU A 166 24.96 -21.38 0.33
N THR A 167 25.07 -21.40 -1.00
CA THR A 167 24.57 -22.51 -1.79
C THR A 167 25.31 -23.76 -1.33
N SER A 168 24.56 -24.75 -0.86
CA SER A 168 25.07 -26.08 -0.53
C SER A 168 26.05 -26.56 -1.58
N PRO A 169 27.19 -27.17 -1.20
CA PRO A 169 28.18 -27.62 -2.16
C PRO A 169 27.54 -28.61 -3.14
N ARG A 170 27.77 -28.38 -4.43
CA ARG A 170 27.43 -29.32 -5.50
C ARG A 170 27.98 -30.71 -5.17
N PRO A 171 27.19 -31.78 -5.33
CA PRO A 171 27.75 -33.11 -5.25
C PRO A 171 28.87 -33.26 -6.30
N MET A 172 30.06 -33.64 -5.87
CA MET A 172 31.14 -33.95 -6.77
C MET A 172 30.72 -35.09 -7.70
N ALA A 173 30.92 -34.87 -9.00
CA ALA A 173 30.75 -35.91 -9.99
C ALA A 173 31.69 -37.10 -9.68
N ARG A 174 31.14 -38.32 -9.61
CA ARG A 174 31.91 -39.55 -9.52
C ARG A 174 32.84 -39.65 -10.73
N PRO A 175 34.12 -39.99 -10.55
CA PRO A 175 34.98 -40.28 -11.68
C PRO A 175 34.47 -41.54 -12.40
N ALA A 176 34.31 -41.42 -13.70
CA ALA A 176 34.06 -42.54 -14.58
C ALA A 176 35.36 -43.31 -14.77
N GLY A 177 35.30 -44.61 -14.60
CA GLY A 177 36.25 -45.53 -15.20
C GLY A 177 37.21 -46.17 -14.25
N LEU A 178 36.99 -47.48 -14.05
CA LEU A 178 38.02 -48.49 -14.19
C LEU A 178 37.28 -49.83 -14.33
N LEU A 179 37.21 -50.26 -15.60
CA LEU A 179 37.01 -51.64 -15.94
C LEU A 179 38.38 -52.38 -15.77
N GLY A 180 38.35 -53.43 -15.04
CA GLY A 180 39.37 -54.38 -14.90
C GLY A 180 38.78 -55.67 -14.35
#